data_fe66e22b1c074ce2034ec54213b755be
#
_entry.id   fe66e22b1c074ce2034ec54213b755be
#
_cell.length_a   1.000
_cell.length_b   1.000
_cell.length_c   1.000
_cell.angle_alpha   90.00
_cell.angle_beta   90.00
_cell.angle_gamma   90.00
#
_symmetry.space_group_name_H-M   'P 1'
#
loop_
_entity.id
_entity.type
_entity.pdbx_description
1 polymer ?
#
loop_
_entity_poly.entity_id
_entity_poly.type
_entity_poly.pdbx_seq_one_letter_code
_entity_poly.pdbx_strand_id
1 'polypeptide(L)'
;MFLDSIAMLLLAYFFGFLYYGLYRNISARIHGRFGPSLAQSFFDSIKLFLKDNSTNFGWMFYLGPIIMTTGAVMTVLFIPYLNNSEHLVGLSHYGNLIVILYLMVLGPLGNAMGVGSNGNPFGVMGVTRGLTRLIGLELPFYIATIGLMIANQTADIGVIMSNQAEGYNALMHPLLFIGAFISFLGFMGKSPFDVVGAPQG
;
A
#
# COMPACT_ATOMS: atom_id res chain seq x y z
N MET A 1 -3.46 -23.80 2.84
CA MET A 1 -2.39 -22.80 2.86
C MET A 1 -2.02 -22.26 1.46
N PHE A 2 -1.49 -23.06 0.52
CA PHE A 2 -1.11 -22.54 -0.81
C PHE A 2 -2.31 -22.02 -1.63
N LEU A 3 -3.42 -22.75 -1.65
CA LEU A 3 -4.65 -22.32 -2.30
C LEU A 3 -5.24 -21.05 -1.66
N ASP A 4 -5.19 -20.94 -0.34
CA ASP A 4 -5.68 -19.77 0.39
C ASP A 4 -4.83 -18.53 0.06
N SER A 5 -3.50 -18.67 -0.03
CA SER A 5 -2.61 -17.58 -0.41
C SER A 5 -2.90 -17.08 -1.83
N ILE A 6 -3.15 -17.98 -2.78
CA ILE A 6 -3.55 -17.62 -4.14
C ILE A 6 -4.91 -16.91 -4.13
N ALA A 7 -5.88 -17.44 -3.37
CA ALA A 7 -7.20 -16.83 -3.26
C ALA A 7 -7.11 -15.39 -2.68
N MET A 8 -6.29 -15.18 -1.65
CA MET A 8 -6.06 -13.85 -1.06
C MET A 8 -5.47 -12.87 -2.08
N LEU A 9 -4.47 -13.30 -2.87
CA LEU A 9 -3.89 -12.46 -3.92
C LEU A 9 -4.90 -12.11 -5.01
N LEU A 10 -5.69 -13.08 -5.45
CA LEU A 10 -6.74 -12.83 -6.45
C LEU A 10 -7.82 -11.89 -5.93
N LEU A 11 -8.25 -12.06 -4.69
CA LEU A 11 -9.21 -11.16 -4.05
C LEU A 11 -8.64 -9.75 -3.90
N ALA A 12 -7.39 -9.61 -3.43
CA ALA A 12 -6.73 -8.30 -3.31
C ALA A 12 -6.63 -7.60 -4.67
N TYR A 13 -6.24 -8.33 -5.71
CA TYR A 13 -6.14 -7.84 -7.08
C TYR A 13 -7.51 -7.36 -7.58
N PHE A 14 -8.53 -8.19 -7.44
CA PHE A 14 -9.89 -7.87 -7.88
C PHE A 14 -10.46 -6.64 -7.17
N PHE A 15 -10.43 -6.63 -5.84
CA PHE A 15 -10.93 -5.49 -5.07
C PHE A 15 -10.10 -4.22 -5.29
N GLY A 16 -8.79 -4.35 -5.44
CA GLY A 16 -7.90 -3.23 -5.72
C GLY A 16 -8.25 -2.53 -7.03
N PHE A 17 -8.50 -3.29 -8.12
CA PHE A 17 -8.93 -2.72 -9.41
C PHE A 17 -10.32 -2.12 -9.34
N LEU A 18 -11.25 -2.77 -8.65
CA LEU A 18 -12.60 -2.30 -8.46
C LEU A 18 -12.61 -0.96 -7.70
N TYR A 19 -11.86 -0.89 -6.61
CA TYR A 19 -11.70 0.33 -5.82
C TYR A 19 -11.06 1.46 -6.64
N TYR A 20 -10.00 1.17 -7.38
CA TYR A 20 -9.36 2.16 -8.25
C TYR A 20 -10.27 2.66 -9.37
N GLY A 21 -11.07 1.77 -9.98
CA GLY A 21 -12.09 2.12 -10.96
C GLY A 21 -13.18 3.03 -10.37
N LEU A 22 -13.68 2.70 -9.17
CA LEU A 22 -14.64 3.53 -8.42
C LEU A 22 -14.06 4.92 -8.12
N TYR A 23 -12.84 4.97 -7.61
CA TYR A 23 -12.16 6.24 -7.32
C TYR A 23 -12.07 7.13 -8.56
N ARG A 24 -11.63 6.61 -9.72
CA ARG A 24 -11.54 7.36 -10.98
C ARG A 24 -12.91 7.87 -11.46
N ASN A 25 -13.95 7.07 -11.30
CA ASN A 25 -15.30 7.45 -11.72
C ASN A 25 -15.87 8.55 -10.81
N ILE A 26 -15.76 8.40 -9.49
CA ILE A 26 -16.23 9.38 -8.51
C ILE A 26 -15.49 10.71 -8.69
N SER A 27 -14.16 10.66 -8.80
CA SER A 27 -13.33 11.84 -9.02
C SER A 27 -13.71 12.58 -10.32
N ALA A 28 -13.94 11.86 -11.41
CA ALA A 28 -14.38 12.45 -12.67
C ALA A 28 -15.75 13.16 -12.52
N ARG A 29 -16.70 12.55 -11.79
CA ARG A 29 -18.01 13.14 -11.55
C ARG A 29 -17.95 14.40 -10.69
N ILE A 30 -17.09 14.42 -9.67
CA ILE A 30 -16.84 15.63 -8.86
C ILE A 30 -16.32 16.77 -9.74
N HIS A 31 -15.48 16.47 -10.73
CA HIS A 31 -14.97 17.44 -11.70
C HIS A 31 -15.93 17.74 -12.87
N GLY A 32 -17.17 17.26 -12.82
CA GLY A 32 -18.16 17.48 -13.88
C GLY A 32 -17.86 16.76 -15.20
N ARG A 33 -17.03 15.68 -15.16
CA ARG A 33 -16.65 14.89 -16.34
C ARG A 33 -17.25 13.50 -16.27
N PHE A 34 -17.40 12.86 -17.44
CA PHE A 34 -17.75 11.44 -17.51
C PHE A 34 -16.51 10.61 -17.14
N GLY A 35 -16.64 9.76 -16.12
CA GLY A 35 -15.58 8.84 -15.70
C GLY A 35 -15.48 7.61 -16.61
N PRO A 36 -14.33 6.91 -16.60
CA PRO A 36 -14.15 5.64 -17.28
C PRO A 36 -15.04 4.56 -16.65
N SER A 37 -15.25 3.45 -17.39
CA SER A 37 -15.93 2.27 -16.85
C SER A 37 -15.15 1.67 -15.66
N LEU A 38 -15.84 1.00 -14.73
CA LEU A 38 -15.20 0.36 -13.56
C LEU A 38 -14.15 -0.70 -13.96
N ALA A 39 -14.40 -1.41 -15.06
CA ALA A 39 -13.49 -2.43 -15.58
C ALA A 39 -12.30 -1.86 -16.36
N GLN A 40 -12.27 -0.56 -16.66
CA GLN A 40 -11.22 0.05 -17.48
C GLN A 40 -9.82 -0.17 -16.90
N SER A 41 -9.68 -0.07 -15.58
CA SER A 41 -8.38 -0.26 -14.91
C SER A 41 -7.83 -1.67 -15.11
N PHE A 42 -8.70 -2.68 -15.17
CA PHE A 42 -8.32 -4.06 -15.45
C PHE A 42 -7.82 -4.21 -16.90
N PHE A 43 -8.54 -3.65 -17.88
CA PHE A 43 -8.12 -3.68 -19.28
C PHE A 43 -6.82 -2.90 -19.52
N ASP A 44 -6.65 -1.76 -18.85
CA ASP A 44 -5.41 -0.97 -18.90
C ASP A 44 -4.21 -1.79 -18.41
N SER A 45 -4.36 -2.59 -17.35
CA SER A 45 -3.31 -3.46 -16.83
C SER A 45 -2.94 -4.56 -17.81
N ILE A 46 -3.93 -5.26 -18.39
CA ILE A 46 -3.67 -6.30 -19.41
C ILE A 46 -2.94 -5.68 -20.61
N LYS A 47 -3.38 -4.52 -21.07
CA LYS A 47 -2.73 -3.82 -22.19
C LYS A 47 -1.27 -3.48 -21.87
N LEU A 48 -0.95 -3.07 -20.65
CA LEU A 48 0.41 -2.74 -20.24
C LEU A 48 1.30 -3.99 -20.17
N PHE A 49 0.78 -5.12 -19.69
CA PHE A 49 1.51 -6.38 -19.70
C PHE A 49 1.87 -6.89 -21.10
N LEU A 50 1.08 -6.55 -22.10
CA LEU A 50 1.30 -6.98 -23.51
C LEU A 50 2.25 -6.03 -24.25
N LYS A 51 2.68 -4.92 -23.65
CA LYS A 51 3.59 -3.97 -24.30
C LYS A 51 5.05 -4.34 -24.07
N ASP A 52 5.85 -4.22 -25.15
CA ASP A 52 7.29 -4.39 -25.08
C ASP A 52 7.97 -3.23 -24.35
N ASN A 53 9.01 -3.55 -23.59
CA ASN A 53 9.85 -2.56 -22.91
C ASN A 53 10.98 -2.11 -23.84
N SER A 54 11.05 -0.81 -24.14
CA SER A 54 12.08 -0.20 -24.99
C SER A 54 13.11 0.60 -24.18
N THR A 55 13.42 0.19 -22.95
CA THR A 55 14.24 0.98 -22.04
C THR A 55 15.67 0.46 -21.95
N ASN A 56 16.66 1.37 -22.07
CA ASN A 56 18.09 1.09 -21.98
C ASN A 56 18.70 1.61 -20.64
N PHE A 57 17.90 1.68 -19.56
CA PHE A 57 18.32 2.30 -18.29
C PHE A 57 19.04 1.37 -17.30
N GLY A 58 19.57 0.26 -17.75
CA GLY A 58 20.32 -0.67 -16.92
C GLY A 58 19.44 -1.56 -16.03
N TRP A 59 20.07 -2.44 -15.26
CA TRP A 59 19.41 -3.48 -14.48
C TRP A 59 18.63 -2.93 -13.26
N MET A 60 19.03 -1.79 -12.70
CA MET A 60 18.33 -1.14 -11.57
C MET A 60 16.90 -0.73 -11.94
N PHE A 61 16.65 -0.36 -13.19
CA PHE A 61 15.31 -0.02 -13.68
C PHE A 61 14.37 -1.22 -13.60
N TYR A 62 14.86 -2.43 -13.84
CA TYR A 62 14.06 -3.65 -13.75
C TYR A 62 13.90 -4.16 -12.32
N LEU A 63 14.90 -3.95 -11.46
CA LEU A 63 14.80 -4.34 -10.04
C LEU A 63 13.76 -3.52 -9.27
N GLY A 64 13.62 -2.25 -9.59
CA GLY A 64 12.67 -1.37 -8.90
C GLY A 64 11.25 -1.94 -8.87
N PRO A 65 10.61 -2.20 -10.01
CA PRO A 65 9.28 -2.80 -10.07
C PRO A 65 9.20 -4.20 -9.44
N ILE A 66 10.26 -5.01 -9.52
CA ILE A 66 10.29 -6.34 -8.89
C ILE A 66 10.22 -6.20 -7.36
N ILE A 67 11.04 -5.32 -6.77
CA ILE A 67 11.02 -5.07 -5.32
C ILE A 67 9.67 -4.49 -4.89
N MET A 68 9.12 -3.56 -5.66
CA MET A 68 7.82 -2.95 -5.39
C MET A 68 6.70 -4.00 -5.39
N THR A 69 6.66 -4.86 -6.41
CA THR A 69 5.62 -5.90 -6.52
C THR A 69 5.78 -6.99 -5.48
N THR A 70 7.01 -7.44 -5.20
CA THR A 70 7.26 -8.40 -4.11
C THR A 70 6.87 -7.85 -2.75
N GLY A 71 7.19 -6.59 -2.45
CA GLY A 71 6.75 -5.93 -1.22
C GLY A 71 5.23 -5.90 -1.09
N ALA A 72 4.51 -5.51 -2.14
CA ALA A 72 3.05 -5.47 -2.14
C ALA A 72 2.43 -6.86 -1.98
N VAL A 73 2.91 -7.86 -2.72
CA VAL A 73 2.43 -9.26 -2.63
C VAL A 73 2.65 -9.83 -1.22
N MET A 74 3.85 -9.65 -0.67
CA MET A 74 4.15 -10.13 0.69
C MET A 74 3.30 -9.43 1.74
N THR A 75 3.12 -8.12 1.66
CA THR A 75 2.25 -7.38 2.59
C THR A 75 0.83 -7.94 2.60
N VAL A 76 0.26 -8.21 1.42
CA VAL A 76 -1.08 -8.80 1.28
C VAL A 76 -1.16 -10.20 1.90
N LEU A 77 -0.12 -11.02 1.74
CA LEU A 77 -0.10 -12.39 2.27
C LEU A 77 0.03 -12.46 3.80
N PHE A 78 0.64 -11.45 4.42
CA PHE A 78 0.81 -11.40 5.87
C PHE A 78 -0.39 -10.78 6.61
N ILE A 79 -1.32 -10.11 5.90
CA ILE A 79 -2.53 -9.54 6.52
C ILE A 79 -3.65 -10.59 6.49
N PRO A 80 -4.18 -11.04 7.65
CA PRO A 80 -5.33 -11.95 7.67
C PRO A 80 -6.59 -11.21 7.21
N TYR A 81 -7.34 -11.78 6.25
CA TYR A 81 -8.61 -11.19 5.81
C TYR A 81 -9.77 -11.59 6.70
N LEU A 82 -9.74 -12.81 7.24
CA LEU A 82 -10.77 -13.31 8.15
C LEU A 82 -10.11 -13.74 9.45
N ASN A 83 -10.53 -13.13 10.55
CA ASN A 83 -10.13 -13.55 11.87
C ASN A 83 -11.00 -14.76 12.29
N ASN A 84 -10.42 -15.73 13.00
CA ASN A 84 -11.09 -16.95 13.47
C ASN A 84 -11.59 -17.92 12.38
N SER A 85 -11.12 -17.83 11.14
CA SER A 85 -11.40 -18.83 10.11
C SER A 85 -10.11 -19.60 9.75
N GLU A 86 -10.27 -20.85 9.33
CA GLU A 86 -9.15 -21.62 8.78
C GLU A 86 -8.80 -21.20 7.33
N HIS A 87 -9.65 -20.37 6.72
CA HIS A 87 -9.53 -19.90 5.35
C HIS A 87 -9.10 -18.44 5.29
N LEU A 88 -8.35 -18.08 4.26
CA LEU A 88 -7.88 -16.72 3.99
C LEU A 88 -6.98 -16.12 5.10
N VAL A 89 -6.22 -16.98 5.76
CA VAL A 89 -5.25 -16.60 6.80
C VAL A 89 -3.87 -16.30 6.20
N GLY A 90 -3.58 -16.88 5.03
CA GLY A 90 -2.32 -16.68 4.31
C GLY A 90 -1.09 -17.08 5.11
N LEU A 91 -0.14 -16.17 5.23
CA LEU A 91 1.10 -16.33 5.99
C LEU A 91 1.06 -15.60 7.35
N SER A 92 -0.11 -15.13 7.80
CA SER A 92 -0.21 -14.33 9.03
C SER A 92 0.28 -15.07 10.28
N HIS A 93 0.20 -16.39 10.33
CA HIS A 93 0.78 -17.20 11.43
C HIS A 93 2.30 -17.09 11.55
N TYR A 94 3.00 -16.75 10.47
CA TYR A 94 4.46 -16.64 10.43
C TYR A 94 4.94 -15.19 10.53
N GLY A 95 4.03 -14.22 10.60
CA GLY A 95 4.35 -12.80 10.60
C GLY A 95 3.61 -12.02 11.67
N ASN A 96 4.33 -11.10 12.25
CA ASN A 96 3.80 -10.13 13.21
C ASN A 96 3.58 -8.78 12.53
N LEU A 97 2.87 -7.88 13.19
CA LEU A 97 2.65 -6.51 12.72
C LEU A 97 3.97 -5.79 12.34
N ILE A 98 5.08 -6.10 13.04
CA ILE A 98 6.41 -5.58 12.72
C ILE A 98 6.88 -5.98 11.33
N VAL A 99 6.66 -7.24 10.93
CA VAL A 99 7.04 -7.76 9.60
C VAL A 99 6.27 -6.99 8.52
N ILE A 100 5.00 -6.74 8.73
CA ILE A 100 4.17 -5.98 7.78
C ILE A 100 4.68 -4.54 7.63
N LEU A 101 5.05 -3.88 8.73
CA LEU A 101 5.64 -2.54 8.69
C LEU A 101 6.90 -2.49 7.82
N TYR A 102 7.80 -3.46 7.96
CA TYR A 102 9.00 -3.55 7.11
C TYR A 102 8.66 -3.83 5.64
N LEU A 103 7.70 -4.69 5.37
CA LEU A 103 7.29 -5.01 4.00
C LEU A 103 6.65 -3.82 3.28
N MET A 104 5.93 -2.96 4.00
CA MET A 104 5.31 -1.75 3.43
C MET A 104 6.36 -0.77 2.88
N VAL A 105 7.58 -0.73 3.44
CA VAL A 105 8.66 0.14 2.97
C VAL A 105 9.18 -0.29 1.59
N LEU A 106 9.12 -1.58 1.26
CA LEU A 106 9.65 -2.11 0.00
C LEU A 106 8.97 -1.51 -1.24
N GLY A 107 7.68 -1.18 -1.14
CA GLY A 107 6.94 -0.57 -2.24
C GLY A 107 7.54 0.76 -2.69
N PRO A 108 7.57 1.78 -1.84
CA PRO A 108 8.18 3.07 -2.12
C PRO A 108 9.68 3.00 -2.45
N LEU A 109 10.43 2.11 -1.78
CA LEU A 109 11.84 1.89 -2.05
C LEU A 109 12.05 1.38 -3.49
N GLY A 110 11.29 0.37 -3.91
CA GLY A 110 11.34 -0.15 -5.27
C GLY A 110 11.00 0.91 -6.32
N ASN A 111 9.97 1.74 -6.05
CA ASN A 111 9.63 2.86 -6.92
C ASN A 111 10.76 3.88 -7.01
N ALA A 112 11.39 4.24 -5.89
CA ALA A 112 12.52 5.16 -5.85
C ALA A 112 13.73 4.63 -6.65
N MET A 113 14.04 3.33 -6.54
CA MET A 113 15.11 2.69 -7.32
C MET A 113 14.80 2.70 -8.83
N GLY A 114 13.58 2.36 -9.22
CA GLY A 114 13.17 2.32 -10.63
C GLY A 114 13.21 3.70 -11.28
N VAL A 115 12.58 4.70 -10.66
CA VAL A 115 12.53 6.07 -11.19
C VAL A 115 13.89 6.76 -11.10
N GLY A 116 14.65 6.55 -10.01
CA GLY A 116 15.96 7.15 -9.82
C GLY A 116 17.00 6.68 -10.83
N SER A 117 16.86 5.47 -11.39
CA SER A 117 17.78 4.92 -12.39
C SER A 117 17.66 5.55 -13.78
N ASN A 118 16.61 6.32 -14.04
CA ASN A 118 16.37 6.92 -15.36
C ASN A 118 17.37 8.01 -15.80
N GLY A 119 18.26 8.47 -14.91
CA GLY A 119 19.22 9.52 -15.21
C GLY A 119 18.58 10.91 -15.51
N ASN A 120 17.27 11.03 -15.39
CA ASN A 120 16.56 12.29 -15.60
C ASN A 120 16.56 13.12 -14.30
N PRO A 121 17.07 14.36 -14.30
CA PRO A 121 17.12 15.19 -13.11
C PRO A 121 15.75 15.43 -12.48
N PHE A 122 14.67 15.52 -13.27
CA PHE A 122 13.30 15.65 -12.76
C PHE A 122 12.84 14.37 -12.04
N GLY A 123 13.25 13.20 -12.55
CA GLY A 123 12.99 11.92 -11.87
C GLY A 123 13.65 11.86 -10.51
N VAL A 124 14.93 12.25 -10.42
CA VAL A 124 15.68 12.29 -9.15
C VAL A 124 15.05 13.26 -8.15
N MET A 125 14.63 14.45 -8.59
CA MET A 125 13.89 15.40 -7.73
C MET A 125 12.57 14.80 -7.23
N GLY A 126 11.80 14.14 -8.08
CA GLY A 126 10.57 13.46 -7.70
C GLY A 126 10.82 12.37 -6.65
N VAL A 127 11.84 11.56 -6.84
CA VAL A 127 12.25 10.51 -5.88
C VAL A 127 12.65 11.12 -4.53
N THR A 128 13.48 12.16 -4.52
CA THR A 128 13.92 12.81 -3.27
C THR A 128 12.72 13.35 -2.48
N ARG A 129 11.81 14.04 -3.16
CA ARG A 129 10.58 14.54 -2.53
C ARG A 129 9.68 13.40 -2.03
N GLY A 130 9.58 12.31 -2.81
CA GLY A 130 8.83 11.12 -2.44
C GLY A 130 9.38 10.43 -1.19
N LEU A 131 10.69 10.24 -1.12
CA LEU A 131 11.35 9.65 0.05
C LEU A 131 11.24 10.53 1.29
N THR A 132 11.40 11.85 1.16
CA THR A 132 11.22 12.79 2.28
C THR A 132 9.79 12.72 2.84
N ARG A 133 8.77 12.69 1.96
CA ARG A 133 7.38 12.48 2.38
C ARG A 133 7.19 11.16 3.08
N LEU A 134 7.76 10.08 2.53
CA LEU A 134 7.65 8.74 3.07
C LEU A 134 8.14 8.70 4.53
N ILE A 135 9.37 9.17 4.77
CA ILE A 135 9.96 9.21 6.13
C ILE A 135 9.07 10.01 7.08
N GLY A 136 8.57 11.17 6.64
CA GLY A 136 7.69 12.02 7.45
C GLY A 136 6.36 11.37 7.84
N LEU A 137 5.84 10.43 7.03
CA LEU A 137 4.59 9.73 7.29
C LEU A 137 4.79 8.38 7.97
N GLU A 138 5.90 7.71 7.71
CA GLU A 138 6.21 6.41 8.31
C GLU A 138 6.46 6.51 9.81
N LEU A 139 7.18 7.53 10.26
CA LEU A 139 7.49 7.69 11.68
C LEU A 139 6.24 7.79 12.57
N PRO A 140 5.26 8.67 12.29
CA PRO A 140 4.03 8.72 13.08
C PRO A 140 3.22 7.42 12.99
N PHE A 141 3.21 6.77 11.82
CA PHE A 141 2.53 5.50 11.63
C PHE A 141 3.16 4.38 12.47
N TYR A 142 4.49 4.30 12.49
CA TYR A 142 5.22 3.33 13.31
C TYR A 142 5.02 3.58 14.81
N ILE A 143 5.06 4.84 15.24
CA ILE A 143 4.79 5.18 16.62
C ILE A 143 3.38 4.76 17.04
N ALA A 144 2.39 5.02 16.19
CA ALA A 144 1.01 4.63 16.44
C ALA A 144 0.82 3.11 16.49
N THR A 145 1.44 2.37 15.55
CA THR A 145 1.36 0.91 15.50
C THR A 145 2.11 0.25 16.66
N ILE A 146 3.29 0.73 17.03
CA ILE A 146 4.02 0.26 18.22
C ILE A 146 3.22 0.58 19.50
N GLY A 147 2.61 1.76 19.58
CA GLY A 147 1.72 2.12 20.67
C GLY A 147 0.54 1.14 20.80
N LEU A 148 -0.03 0.72 19.68
CA LEU A 148 -1.11 -0.28 19.63
C LEU A 148 -0.62 -1.66 20.11
N MET A 149 0.60 -2.08 19.75
CA MET A 149 1.20 -3.32 20.23
C MET A 149 1.41 -3.30 21.75
N ILE A 150 1.90 -2.18 22.27
CA ILE A 150 2.11 -2.00 23.71
C ILE A 150 0.76 -2.05 24.44
N ALA A 151 -0.26 -1.39 23.93
CA ALA A 151 -1.59 -1.36 24.53
C ALA A 151 -2.23 -2.76 24.59
N ASN A 152 -2.03 -3.59 23.55
CA ASN A 152 -2.54 -4.96 23.49
C ASN A 152 -1.54 -6.01 24.01
N GLN A 153 -0.35 -5.62 24.43
CA GLN A 153 0.73 -6.50 24.89
C GLN A 153 1.09 -7.63 23.92
N THR A 154 0.85 -7.44 22.62
CA THR A 154 1.12 -8.41 21.57
C THR A 154 1.44 -7.72 20.25
N ALA A 155 2.23 -8.39 19.43
CA ALA A 155 2.50 -7.98 18.05
C ALA A 155 1.70 -8.80 17.03
N ASP A 156 0.93 -9.80 17.47
CA ASP A 156 0.12 -10.65 16.62
C ASP A 156 -1.18 -9.93 16.22
N ILE A 157 -1.38 -9.78 14.90
CA ILE A 157 -2.55 -9.10 14.36
C ILE A 157 -3.84 -9.83 14.69
N GLY A 158 -3.83 -11.18 14.65
CA GLY A 158 -5.00 -11.98 14.95
C GLY A 158 -5.49 -11.75 16.38
N VAL A 159 -4.56 -11.69 17.35
CA VAL A 159 -4.87 -11.40 18.76
C VAL A 159 -5.34 -9.95 18.94
N ILE A 160 -4.70 -8.99 18.27
CA ILE A 160 -5.15 -7.58 18.30
C ILE A 160 -6.57 -7.45 17.76
N MET A 161 -6.89 -8.16 16.67
CA MET A 161 -8.24 -8.16 16.09
C MET A 161 -9.27 -8.80 17.02
N SER A 162 -8.95 -9.91 17.69
CA SER A 162 -9.86 -10.55 18.64
C SER A 162 -10.12 -9.70 19.87
N ASN A 163 -9.10 -8.98 20.40
CA ASN A 163 -9.24 -8.07 21.52
C ASN A 163 -10.19 -6.90 21.23
N GLN A 164 -10.38 -6.53 19.97
CA GLN A 164 -11.34 -5.49 19.59
C GLN A 164 -12.82 -5.91 19.82
N ALA A 165 -13.09 -7.19 20.01
CA ALA A 165 -14.44 -7.65 20.40
C ALA A 165 -14.83 -7.17 21.81
N GLU A 166 -13.87 -6.94 22.70
CA GLU A 166 -14.10 -6.42 24.05
C GLU A 166 -14.13 -4.89 24.11
N GLY A 167 -13.53 -4.22 23.11
CA GLY A 167 -13.53 -2.76 23.01
C GLY A 167 -12.71 -2.26 21.82
N TYR A 168 -13.21 -1.23 21.16
CA TYR A 168 -12.56 -0.66 20.00
C TYR A 168 -11.28 0.10 20.39
N ASN A 169 -10.11 -0.34 19.94
CA ASN A 169 -8.82 0.31 20.19
C ASN A 169 -8.82 1.79 19.76
N ALA A 170 -9.58 2.16 18.74
CA ALA A 170 -9.72 3.54 18.30
C ALA A 170 -10.35 4.47 19.36
N LEU A 171 -11.28 3.94 20.17
CA LEU A 171 -11.94 4.69 21.23
C LEU A 171 -11.14 4.69 22.52
N MET A 172 -10.42 3.60 22.81
CA MET A 172 -9.57 3.48 23.98
C MET A 172 -8.30 4.33 23.87
N HIS A 173 -7.75 4.44 22.64
CA HIS A 173 -6.49 5.15 22.36
C HIS A 173 -6.65 6.17 21.21
N PRO A 174 -7.43 7.24 21.40
CA PRO A 174 -7.80 8.18 20.34
C PRO A 174 -6.59 8.88 19.72
N LEU A 175 -5.53 9.16 20.48
CA LEU A 175 -4.32 9.79 19.96
C LEU A 175 -3.56 8.87 18.98
N LEU A 176 -3.47 7.57 19.30
CA LEU A 176 -2.86 6.59 18.39
C LEU A 176 -3.67 6.46 17.10
N PHE A 177 -5.00 6.45 17.23
CA PHE A 177 -5.90 6.40 16.06
C PHE A 177 -5.74 7.63 15.16
N ILE A 178 -5.72 8.84 15.72
CA ILE A 178 -5.54 10.09 14.96
C ILE A 178 -4.18 10.09 14.26
N GLY A 179 -3.11 9.71 14.95
CA GLY A 179 -1.76 9.63 14.37
C GLY A 179 -1.69 8.64 13.20
N ALA A 180 -2.23 7.42 13.39
CA ALA A 180 -2.30 6.42 12.34
C ALA A 180 -3.17 6.87 11.16
N PHE A 181 -4.31 7.51 11.43
CA PHE A 181 -5.23 7.98 10.40
C PHE A 181 -4.63 9.08 9.52
N ILE A 182 -3.96 10.08 10.12
CA ILE A 182 -3.28 11.15 9.38
C ILE A 182 -2.17 10.56 8.51
N SER A 183 -1.36 9.65 9.08
CA SER A 183 -0.29 8.97 8.32
C SER A 183 -0.85 8.14 7.17
N PHE A 184 -1.94 7.42 7.40
CA PHE A 184 -2.62 6.65 6.37
C PHE A 184 -3.14 7.52 5.21
N LEU A 185 -3.76 8.67 5.51
CA LEU A 185 -4.15 9.64 4.48
C LEU A 185 -2.94 10.11 3.67
N GLY A 186 -1.80 10.31 4.33
CA GLY A 186 -0.56 10.67 3.67
C GLY A 186 -0.02 9.57 2.75
N PHE A 187 -0.10 8.29 3.16
CA PHE A 187 0.30 7.15 2.30
C PHE A 187 -0.54 7.04 1.03
N MET A 188 -1.80 7.44 1.06
CA MET A 188 -2.64 7.47 -0.14
C MET A 188 -2.10 8.40 -1.23
N GLY A 189 -1.21 9.33 -0.90
CA GLY A 189 -0.54 10.21 -1.86
C GLY A 189 -1.49 11.12 -2.64
N LYS A 190 -2.61 11.47 -2.04
CA LYS A 190 -3.60 12.38 -2.63
C LYS A 190 -3.47 13.77 -1.99
N SER A 191 -4.01 14.78 -2.66
CA SER A 191 -4.02 16.14 -2.12
C SER A 191 -4.58 16.16 -0.68
N PRO A 192 -3.90 16.80 0.30
CA PRO A 192 -2.77 17.72 0.20
C PRO A 192 -1.37 17.06 0.17
N PHE A 193 -1.26 15.74 0.24
CA PHE A 193 0.00 14.99 0.35
C PHE A 193 0.59 14.55 -1.01
N ASP A 194 0.05 15.03 -2.13
CA ASP A 194 0.56 14.73 -3.48
C ASP A 194 1.79 15.58 -3.82
N VAL A 195 2.91 15.28 -3.16
CA VAL A 195 4.17 16.03 -3.30
C VAL A 195 5.04 15.50 -4.45
N VAL A 196 4.81 14.24 -4.85
CA VAL A 196 5.64 13.57 -5.88
C VAL A 196 5.21 13.96 -7.28
N GLY A 197 3.92 14.14 -7.51
CA GLY A 197 3.38 14.66 -8.75
C GLY A 197 3.74 16.15 -8.88
N ALA A 198 4.30 16.56 -10.03
CA ALA A 198 4.34 17.97 -10.35
C ALA A 198 2.89 18.49 -10.35
N PRO A 199 2.58 19.65 -9.76
CA PRO A 199 1.28 20.25 -9.95
C PRO A 199 1.11 20.47 -11.45
N GLN A 200 0.31 19.63 -12.06
CA GLN A 200 -0.13 19.87 -13.42
C GLN A 200 -1.12 21.03 -13.34
N GLY A 201 -0.60 22.23 -13.58
CA GLY A 201 -1.40 23.42 -13.78
C GLY A 201 -2.24 23.29 -15.03
#